data_9a7f24341e74176d5eb4254456a8a8f2
#
_entry.id   9a7f24341e74176d5eb4254456a8a8f2
#
_cell.length_a   1.000
_cell.length_b   1.000
_cell.length_c   1.000
_cell.angle_alpha   90.00
_cell.angle_beta   90.00
_cell.angle_gamma   90.00
#
_symmetry.space_group_name_H-M   'P 1'
#
loop_
_entity.id
_entity.type
_entity.pdbx_description
1 polymer ?
#
loop_
_entity_poly.entity_id
_entity_poly.type
_entity_poly.pdbx_seq_one_letter_code
_entity_poly.pdbx_strand_id
1 'polypeptide(L)'
;MSILLAQSDEGGVSVAEFENMFWLFAVAGNETLRNGLPGACIALLEHPPAQAELRADPALLPVAADEMLRWWTPVMTFRRTAMEDCEVGGQPIRSGQKVVVSFASANRDETVFAAPDRFDIRRRPNPHLVFGHGPHFCLGAHLARVQMRALFAEVLARTSALTPAGRPSYLRSNFQRGVKRLPIAWTA
;
A
#
# COMPACT_ATOMS: atom_id res chain seq x y z
N MET A 1 7.76 20.99 5.99
CA MET A 1 7.73 21.52 7.37
C MET A 1 7.76 23.04 7.39
N SER A 2 8.78 23.69 6.83
CA SER A 2 8.91 25.17 6.81
C SER A 2 7.70 25.91 6.22
N ILE A 3 7.04 25.36 5.20
CA ILE A 3 5.86 25.97 4.57
C ILE A 3 4.66 26.01 5.52
N LEU A 4 4.46 24.97 6.34
CA LEU A 4 3.37 24.91 7.32
C LEU A 4 3.59 25.87 8.49
N LEU A 5 4.84 26.12 8.87
CA LEU A 5 5.20 27.05 9.92
C LEU A 5 5.17 28.51 9.44
N ALA A 6 5.47 28.77 8.16
CA ALA A 6 5.50 30.14 7.60
C ALA A 6 4.10 30.76 7.41
N GLN A 7 3.03 30.00 7.49
CA GLN A 7 1.64 30.48 7.36
C GLN A 7 0.96 30.82 8.70
N SER A 8 1.73 30.84 9.82
CA SER A 8 1.18 31.06 11.16
C SER A 8 0.64 32.46 11.42
N ASP A 9 0.99 33.47 10.60
CA ASP A 9 0.64 34.87 10.87
C ASP A 9 -0.69 35.32 10.25
N GLU A 10 -1.32 34.51 9.36
CA GLU A 10 -2.58 34.85 8.68
C GLU A 10 -3.64 33.72 8.75
N GLY A 11 -3.86 33.14 9.91
CA GLY A 11 -4.81 32.01 10.05
C GLY A 11 -4.18 30.64 9.84
N GLY A 12 -2.91 30.54 10.12
CA GLY A 12 -2.12 29.33 10.01
C GLY A 12 -2.47 28.25 11.05
N VAL A 13 -1.83 27.11 10.89
CA VAL A 13 -2.01 25.93 11.72
C VAL A 13 -1.54 26.22 13.15
N SER A 14 -2.38 25.98 14.15
CA SER A 14 -2.00 26.09 15.56
C SER A 14 -0.91 25.05 15.91
N VAL A 15 -0.18 25.28 17.01
CA VAL A 15 0.84 24.32 17.48
C VAL A 15 0.27 22.92 17.64
N ALA A 16 -0.94 22.77 18.21
CA ALA A 16 -1.59 21.47 18.40
C ALA A 16 -1.95 20.80 17.06
N GLU A 17 -2.42 21.56 16.09
CA GLU A 17 -2.69 21.04 14.74
C GLU A 17 -1.40 20.63 14.05
N PHE A 18 -0.33 21.41 14.19
CA PHE A 18 0.99 21.08 13.66
C PHE A 18 1.53 19.78 14.26
N GLU A 19 1.45 19.61 15.59
CA GLU A 19 1.87 18.40 16.27
C GLU A 19 1.07 17.17 15.78
N ASN A 20 -0.25 17.30 15.65
CA ASN A 20 -1.12 16.25 15.12
C ASN A 20 -0.77 15.89 13.66
N MET A 21 -0.51 16.90 12.81
CA MET A 21 -0.09 16.67 11.42
C MET A 21 1.29 16.00 11.35
N PHE A 22 2.22 16.42 12.21
CA PHE A 22 3.54 15.79 12.27
C PHE A 22 3.43 14.31 12.63
N TRP A 23 2.65 13.98 13.68
CA TRP A 23 2.37 12.60 14.05
C TRP A 23 1.73 11.81 12.92
N LEU A 24 0.74 12.38 12.26
CA LEU A 24 0.08 11.75 11.12
C LEU A 24 1.07 11.41 10.01
N PHE A 25 1.90 12.34 9.59
CA PHE A 25 2.88 12.12 8.52
C PHE A 25 3.98 11.13 8.93
N ALA A 26 4.44 11.19 10.18
CA ALA A 26 5.44 10.25 10.68
C ALA A 26 4.92 8.82 10.67
N VAL A 27 3.69 8.59 11.11
CA VAL A 27 3.09 7.24 11.13
C VAL A 27 2.72 6.79 9.72
N ALA A 28 1.96 7.60 8.97
CA ALA A 28 1.41 7.19 7.68
C ALA A 28 2.51 7.02 6.61
N GLY A 29 3.54 7.86 6.63
CA GLY A 29 4.59 7.85 5.62
C GLY A 29 5.67 6.79 5.84
N ASN A 30 5.86 6.31 7.06
CA ASN A 30 6.90 5.33 7.35
C ASN A 30 6.38 3.89 7.32
N GLU A 31 5.39 3.56 8.13
CA GLU A 31 5.03 2.17 8.39
C GLU A 31 4.36 1.50 7.19
N THR A 32 3.57 2.23 6.42
CA THR A 32 2.89 1.69 5.25
C THR A 32 3.87 1.28 4.16
N LEU A 33 4.84 2.13 3.87
CA LEU A 33 5.86 1.85 2.84
C LEU A 33 6.87 0.81 3.32
N ARG A 34 7.28 0.87 4.61
CA ARG A 34 8.12 -0.14 5.24
C ARG A 34 7.55 -1.55 5.11
N ASN A 35 6.21 -1.70 5.07
CA ASN A 35 5.54 -2.98 4.85
C ASN A 35 5.22 -3.23 3.37
N GLY A 36 4.99 -2.18 2.58
CA GLY A 36 4.68 -2.28 1.15
C GLY A 36 5.85 -2.76 0.31
N LEU A 37 7.05 -2.23 0.55
CA LEU A 37 8.25 -2.59 -0.22
C LEU A 37 8.66 -4.06 -0.05
N PRO A 38 8.79 -4.60 1.19
CA PRO A 38 9.05 -6.02 1.36
C PRO A 38 7.93 -6.91 0.82
N GLY A 39 6.68 -6.47 0.93
CA GLY A 39 5.54 -7.20 0.37
C GLY A 39 5.58 -7.29 -1.15
N ALA A 40 5.95 -6.22 -1.83
CA ALA A 40 6.19 -6.22 -3.27
C ALA A 40 7.37 -7.13 -3.64
N CYS A 41 8.43 -7.14 -2.83
CA CYS A 41 9.55 -8.05 -3.02
C CYS A 41 9.10 -9.51 -2.90
N ILE A 42 8.30 -9.85 -1.89
CA ILE A 42 7.72 -11.20 -1.72
C ILE A 42 6.92 -11.59 -2.98
N ALA A 43 6.07 -10.68 -3.49
CA ALA A 43 5.32 -10.95 -4.71
C ALA A 43 6.23 -11.30 -5.91
N LEU A 44 7.34 -10.60 -6.08
CA LEU A 44 8.31 -10.92 -7.14
C LEU A 44 9.08 -12.22 -6.88
N LEU A 45 9.40 -12.55 -5.63
CA LEU A 45 10.04 -13.80 -5.25
C LEU A 45 9.13 -15.02 -5.50
N GLU A 46 7.82 -14.84 -5.29
CA GLU A 46 6.81 -15.88 -5.53
C GLU A 46 6.44 -16.01 -7.02
N HIS A 47 6.77 -15.02 -7.86
CA HIS A 47 6.46 -14.95 -9.28
C HIS A 47 7.71 -14.68 -10.15
N PRO A 48 8.67 -15.62 -10.25
CA PRO A 48 9.90 -15.43 -11.02
C PRO A 48 9.70 -14.99 -12.49
N PRO A 49 8.65 -15.45 -13.20
CA PRO A 49 8.40 -14.95 -14.56
C PRO A 49 8.11 -13.45 -14.61
N ALA A 50 7.36 -12.91 -13.65
CA ALA A 50 7.09 -11.47 -13.56
C ALA A 50 8.38 -10.68 -13.27
N GLN A 51 9.25 -11.24 -12.42
CA GLN A 51 10.57 -10.65 -12.15
C GLN A 51 11.43 -10.59 -13.43
N ALA A 52 11.47 -11.67 -14.22
CA ALA A 52 12.20 -11.73 -15.48
C ALA A 52 11.64 -10.74 -16.53
N GLU A 53 10.32 -10.65 -16.62
CA GLU A 53 9.65 -9.72 -17.53
C GLU A 53 9.93 -8.26 -17.17
N LEU A 54 9.91 -7.88 -15.89
CA LEU A 54 10.26 -6.53 -15.45
C LEU A 54 11.72 -6.16 -15.71
N ARG A 55 12.63 -7.13 -15.72
CA ARG A 55 14.03 -6.92 -16.12
C ARG A 55 14.16 -6.67 -17.61
N ALA A 56 13.42 -7.43 -18.41
CA ALA A 56 13.42 -7.30 -19.86
C ALA A 56 12.74 -5.99 -20.32
N ASP A 57 11.70 -5.56 -19.60
CA ASP A 57 10.94 -4.35 -19.93
C ASP A 57 10.66 -3.51 -18.66
N PRO A 58 11.62 -2.66 -18.25
CA PRO A 58 11.44 -1.76 -17.11
C PRO A 58 10.31 -0.73 -17.28
N ALA A 59 9.83 -0.49 -18.50
CA ALA A 59 8.71 0.42 -18.75
C ALA A 59 7.39 -0.11 -18.15
N LEU A 60 7.33 -1.37 -17.76
CA LEU A 60 6.20 -1.95 -17.04
C LEU A 60 6.13 -1.54 -15.55
N LEU A 61 7.23 -1.07 -14.96
CA LEU A 61 7.28 -0.74 -13.52
C LEU A 61 6.16 0.18 -13.03
N PRO A 62 5.70 1.20 -13.76
CA PRO A 62 4.58 2.02 -13.30
C PRO A 62 3.28 1.23 -13.09
N VAL A 63 2.98 0.27 -13.95
CA VAL A 63 1.79 -0.59 -13.84
C VAL A 63 2.00 -1.68 -12.80
N ALA A 64 3.16 -2.30 -12.82
CA ALA A 64 3.55 -3.35 -11.89
C ALA A 64 3.57 -2.85 -10.44
N ALA A 65 3.96 -1.60 -10.18
CA ALA A 65 3.93 -1.02 -8.84
C ALA A 65 2.52 -0.99 -8.24
N ASP A 66 1.50 -0.63 -9.02
CA ASP A 66 0.12 -0.66 -8.57
C ASP A 66 -0.37 -2.11 -8.33
N GLU A 67 0.06 -3.08 -9.16
CA GLU A 67 -0.27 -4.49 -8.93
C GLU A 67 0.44 -5.06 -7.70
N MET A 68 1.69 -4.72 -7.46
CA MET A 68 2.41 -5.09 -6.24
C MET A 68 1.69 -4.57 -4.99
N LEU A 69 1.22 -3.32 -5.04
CA LEU A 69 0.45 -2.70 -3.95
C LEU A 69 -0.90 -3.40 -3.76
N ARG A 70 -1.66 -3.66 -4.83
CA ARG A 70 -2.91 -4.40 -4.78
C ARG A 70 -2.70 -5.78 -4.17
N TRP A 71 -1.69 -6.50 -4.65
CA TRP A 71 -1.38 -7.86 -4.22
C TRP A 71 -1.03 -7.97 -2.75
N TRP A 72 -0.23 -7.04 -2.26
CA TRP A 72 0.20 -7.04 -0.86
C TRP A 72 -0.81 -6.39 0.08
N THR A 73 -1.37 -5.26 -0.30
CA THR A 73 -2.29 -4.46 0.53
C THR A 73 -1.72 -4.22 1.93
N PRO A 74 -0.75 -3.28 2.11
CA PRO A 74 -0.02 -3.08 3.37
C PRO A 74 -0.92 -2.76 4.56
N VAL A 75 -1.98 -1.96 4.35
CA VAL A 75 -3.05 -1.71 5.31
C VAL A 75 -4.22 -2.59 4.94
N MET A 76 -4.53 -3.58 5.79
CA MET A 76 -5.57 -4.57 5.49
C MET A 76 -6.96 -4.07 5.78
N THR A 77 -7.13 -3.30 6.86
CA THR A 77 -8.46 -2.86 7.32
C THR A 77 -8.44 -1.44 7.88
N PHE A 78 -9.55 -0.72 7.72
CA PHE A 78 -9.87 0.45 8.50
C PHE A 78 -11.25 0.34 9.13
N ARG A 79 -11.44 1.04 10.25
CA ARG A 79 -12.71 1.09 10.96
C ARG A 79 -13.35 2.47 10.86
N ARG A 80 -14.66 2.49 10.75
CA ARG A 80 -15.51 3.68 10.92
C ARG A 80 -16.49 3.45 12.05
N THR A 81 -17.03 4.54 12.59
CA THR A 81 -18.16 4.50 13.53
C THR A 81 -19.31 5.20 12.84
N ALA A 82 -20.47 4.56 12.78
CA ALA A 82 -21.69 5.22 12.27
C ALA A 82 -22.07 6.37 13.19
N MET A 83 -22.25 7.56 12.67
CA MET A 83 -22.64 8.75 13.44
C MET A 83 -24.15 8.85 13.56
N GLU A 84 -24.88 8.21 12.67
CA GLU A 84 -26.34 8.11 12.61
C GLU A 84 -26.75 6.73 12.10
N ASP A 85 -28.03 6.40 12.19
CA ASP A 85 -28.55 5.18 11.60
C ASP A 85 -28.44 5.27 10.07
N CYS A 86 -27.90 4.24 9.44
CA CYS A 86 -27.69 4.19 8.01
C CYS A 86 -27.79 2.75 7.47
N GLU A 87 -27.64 2.59 6.17
CA GLU A 87 -27.64 1.28 5.52
C GLU A 87 -26.42 1.14 4.62
N VAL A 88 -25.80 -0.05 4.64
CA VAL A 88 -24.72 -0.42 3.73
C VAL A 88 -25.03 -1.78 3.11
N GLY A 89 -25.18 -1.82 1.78
CA GLY A 89 -25.45 -3.05 1.05
C GLY A 89 -26.73 -3.77 1.51
N GLY A 90 -27.79 -3.03 1.85
CA GLY A 90 -29.06 -3.59 2.35
C GLY A 90 -29.03 -4.00 3.84
N GLN A 91 -27.92 -3.76 4.54
CA GLN A 91 -27.79 -4.08 5.96
C GLN A 91 -27.96 -2.82 6.81
N PRO A 92 -28.90 -2.80 7.78
CA PRO A 92 -29.08 -1.67 8.67
C PRO A 92 -27.91 -1.56 9.65
N ILE A 93 -27.42 -0.36 9.83
CA ILE A 93 -26.33 -0.02 10.75
C ILE A 93 -26.83 1.09 11.67
N ARG A 94 -26.81 0.85 12.98
CA ARG A 94 -27.24 1.81 13.98
C ARG A 94 -26.11 2.77 14.33
N SER A 95 -26.47 3.97 14.74
CA SER A 95 -25.55 4.95 15.33
C SER A 95 -24.68 4.30 16.42
N GLY A 96 -23.40 4.61 16.43
CA GLY A 96 -22.39 4.05 17.34
C GLY A 96 -21.81 2.70 16.92
N GLN A 97 -22.41 1.98 15.96
CA GLN A 97 -21.88 0.72 15.51
C GLN A 97 -20.57 0.90 14.72
N LYS A 98 -19.72 -0.13 14.79
CA LYS A 98 -18.41 -0.16 14.10
C LYS A 98 -18.55 -0.85 12.76
N VAL A 99 -18.09 -0.19 11.71
CA VAL A 99 -18.02 -0.72 10.34
C VAL A 99 -16.55 -0.88 9.98
N VAL A 100 -16.16 -2.10 9.62
CA VAL A 100 -14.79 -2.40 9.20
C VAL A 100 -14.75 -2.53 7.70
N VAL A 101 -13.92 -1.72 7.05
CA VAL A 101 -13.61 -1.83 5.62
C VAL A 101 -12.39 -2.75 5.47
N SER A 102 -12.54 -3.84 4.73
CA SER A 102 -11.44 -4.75 4.43
C SER A 102 -10.86 -4.45 3.05
N PHE A 103 -9.75 -3.72 3.00
CA PHE A 103 -9.02 -3.46 1.76
C PHE A 103 -8.42 -4.72 1.17
N ALA A 104 -8.00 -5.66 2.02
CA ALA A 104 -7.47 -6.94 1.57
C ALA A 104 -8.51 -7.76 0.80
N SER A 105 -9.76 -7.74 1.23
CA SER A 105 -10.88 -8.36 0.51
C SER A 105 -11.25 -7.58 -0.74
N ALA A 106 -11.43 -6.26 -0.61
CA ALA A 106 -11.83 -5.40 -1.73
C ALA A 106 -10.83 -5.46 -2.90
N ASN A 107 -9.53 -5.59 -2.61
CA ASN A 107 -8.49 -5.74 -3.63
C ASN A 107 -8.44 -7.15 -4.27
N ARG A 108 -9.30 -8.06 -3.83
CA ARG A 108 -9.52 -9.43 -4.37
C ARG A 108 -10.95 -9.66 -4.80
N ASP A 109 -11.76 -8.63 -4.89
CA ASP A 109 -13.17 -8.71 -5.30
C ASP A 109 -13.27 -9.14 -6.76
N GLU A 110 -13.84 -10.31 -7.01
CA GLU A 110 -14.03 -10.87 -8.35
C GLU A 110 -15.04 -10.11 -9.20
N THR A 111 -15.89 -9.29 -8.58
CA THR A 111 -16.82 -8.41 -9.31
C THR A 111 -16.12 -7.18 -9.88
N VAL A 112 -14.92 -6.85 -9.37
CA VAL A 112 -14.11 -5.69 -9.77
C VAL A 112 -12.87 -6.11 -10.56
N PHE A 113 -12.22 -7.20 -10.14
CA PHE A 113 -10.95 -7.66 -10.71
C PHE A 113 -11.13 -9.00 -11.43
N ALA A 114 -10.86 -9.03 -12.72
CA ALA A 114 -10.74 -10.30 -13.44
C ALA A 114 -9.54 -11.10 -12.89
N ALA A 115 -9.76 -12.36 -12.53
CA ALA A 115 -8.77 -13.24 -11.90
C ALA A 115 -8.03 -12.54 -10.73
N PRO A 116 -8.74 -12.19 -9.64
CA PRO A 116 -8.18 -11.37 -8.54
C PRO A 116 -7.01 -12.03 -7.84
N ASP A 117 -6.95 -13.36 -7.82
CA ASP A 117 -5.90 -14.16 -7.21
C ASP A 117 -4.72 -14.47 -8.15
N ARG A 118 -4.71 -13.87 -9.32
CA ARG A 118 -3.56 -13.86 -10.23
C ARG A 118 -2.75 -12.57 -10.02
N PHE A 119 -1.46 -12.70 -9.74
CA PHE A 119 -0.52 -11.59 -9.80
C PHE A 119 -0.19 -11.28 -11.26
N ASP A 120 -0.54 -10.09 -11.71
CA ASP A 120 -0.41 -9.69 -13.10
C ASP A 120 0.20 -8.28 -13.21
N ILE A 121 1.48 -8.21 -13.50
CA ILE A 121 2.23 -6.95 -13.62
C ILE A 121 1.77 -6.04 -14.77
N ARG A 122 0.88 -6.55 -15.63
CA ARG A 122 0.26 -5.80 -16.73
C ARG A 122 -1.21 -5.46 -16.46
N ARG A 123 -1.73 -5.73 -15.26
CA ARG A 123 -3.14 -5.54 -14.93
C ARG A 123 -3.62 -4.13 -15.27
N ARG A 124 -4.59 -4.04 -16.17
CA ARG A 124 -5.32 -2.82 -16.54
C ARG A 124 -6.76 -3.17 -16.89
N PRO A 125 -7.77 -2.51 -16.31
CA PRO A 125 -7.67 -1.53 -15.21
C PRO A 125 -7.24 -2.17 -13.88
N ASN A 126 -6.70 -1.36 -12.96
CA ASN A 126 -6.33 -1.79 -11.61
C ASN A 126 -6.88 -0.80 -10.56
N PRO A 127 -8.21 -0.78 -10.33
CA PRO A 127 -8.87 0.17 -9.43
C PRO A 127 -8.75 -0.27 -7.96
N HIS A 128 -7.54 -0.56 -7.50
CA HIS A 128 -7.29 -1.01 -6.14
C HIS A 128 -7.55 0.08 -5.11
N LEU A 129 -7.94 -0.32 -3.90
CA LEU A 129 -8.25 0.56 -2.78
C LEU A 129 -7.10 0.70 -1.77
N VAL A 130 -5.86 0.40 -2.14
CA VAL A 130 -4.69 0.49 -1.25
C VAL A 130 -4.50 1.90 -0.69
N PHE A 131 -4.86 2.91 -1.46
CA PHE A 131 -4.78 4.32 -1.08
C PHE A 131 -6.10 4.87 -0.53
N GLY A 132 -7.10 4.03 -0.30
CA GLY A 132 -8.42 4.44 0.12
C GLY A 132 -9.24 5.08 -0.99
N HIS A 133 -10.30 5.79 -0.61
CA HIS A 133 -11.22 6.50 -1.50
C HIS A 133 -11.83 7.70 -0.79
N GLY A 134 -12.31 8.68 -1.57
CA GLY A 134 -13.02 9.86 -1.07
C GLY A 134 -12.11 10.87 -0.35
N PRO A 135 -12.63 11.64 0.62
CA PRO A 135 -11.89 12.73 1.28
C PRO A 135 -10.60 12.28 1.99
N HIS A 136 -10.54 11.02 2.38
CA HIS A 136 -9.36 10.43 3.02
C HIS A 136 -8.45 9.65 2.06
N PHE A 137 -8.56 9.88 0.75
CA PHE A 137 -7.60 9.34 -0.21
C PHE A 137 -6.18 9.70 0.20
N CYS A 138 -5.27 8.76 0.09
CA CYS A 138 -3.89 8.89 0.57
C CYS A 138 -3.18 10.09 -0.06
N LEU A 139 -2.79 11.05 0.77
CA LEU A 139 -2.00 12.23 0.33
C LEU A 139 -0.67 11.82 -0.29
N GLY A 140 -0.02 10.77 0.25
CA GLY A 140 1.26 10.24 -0.19
C GLY A 140 1.19 9.26 -1.37
N ALA A 141 0.05 9.04 -2.01
CA ALA A 141 -0.13 8.01 -3.04
C ALA A 141 0.84 8.16 -4.21
N HIS A 142 1.12 9.40 -4.63
CA HIS A 142 2.10 9.67 -5.69
C HIS A 142 3.53 9.33 -5.23
N LEU A 143 3.92 9.80 -4.04
CA LEU A 143 5.24 9.55 -3.48
C LEU A 143 5.50 8.06 -3.27
N ALA A 144 4.51 7.31 -2.76
CA ALA A 144 4.61 5.87 -2.59
C ALA A 144 4.89 5.14 -3.91
N ARG A 145 4.19 5.52 -4.99
CA ARG A 145 4.45 4.98 -6.34
C ARG A 145 5.84 5.34 -6.86
N VAL A 146 6.30 6.55 -6.62
CA VAL A 146 7.67 6.97 -7.00
C VAL A 146 8.70 6.12 -6.27
N GLN A 147 8.57 5.95 -4.96
CA GLN A 147 9.49 5.15 -4.15
C GLN A 147 9.49 3.67 -4.56
N MET A 148 8.30 3.08 -4.80
CA MET A 148 8.19 1.71 -5.32
C MET A 148 8.94 1.56 -6.64
N ARG A 149 8.68 2.43 -7.60
CA ARG A 149 9.33 2.39 -8.92
C ARG A 149 10.83 2.57 -8.83
N ALA A 150 11.29 3.56 -8.08
CA ALA A 150 12.72 3.86 -7.94
C ALA A 150 13.47 2.68 -7.31
N LEU A 151 12.95 2.11 -6.22
CA LEU A 151 13.58 0.97 -5.56
C LEU A 151 13.67 -0.24 -6.49
N PHE A 152 12.55 -0.63 -7.11
CA PHE A 152 12.55 -1.83 -7.95
C PHE A 152 13.29 -1.63 -9.28
N ALA A 153 13.35 -0.42 -9.84
CA ALA A 153 14.22 -0.11 -10.96
C ALA A 153 15.69 -0.38 -10.61
N GLU A 154 16.17 0.15 -9.47
CA GLU A 154 17.54 -0.06 -9.02
C GLU A 154 17.85 -1.52 -8.67
N VAL A 155 16.95 -2.17 -7.93
CA VAL A 155 17.14 -3.58 -7.54
C VAL A 155 17.21 -4.47 -8.77
N LEU A 156 16.28 -4.32 -9.71
CA LEU A 156 16.23 -5.14 -10.92
C LEU A 156 17.40 -4.85 -11.86
N ALA A 157 17.88 -3.62 -11.95
CA ALA A 157 19.03 -3.26 -12.77
C ALA A 157 20.37 -3.78 -12.22
N ARG A 158 20.51 -3.85 -10.89
CA ARG A 158 21.77 -4.23 -10.23
C ARG A 158 21.88 -5.72 -9.88
N THR A 159 20.82 -6.48 -10.08
CA THR A 159 20.82 -7.92 -9.78
C THR A 159 20.34 -8.71 -10.99
N SER A 160 20.93 -9.85 -11.27
CA SER A 160 20.46 -10.75 -12.33
C SER A 160 19.30 -11.64 -11.87
N ALA A 161 19.26 -11.99 -10.59
CA ALA A 161 18.16 -12.71 -9.96
C ALA A 161 17.99 -12.35 -8.49
N LEU A 162 16.74 -12.41 -8.02
CA LEU A 162 16.37 -12.41 -6.60
C LEU A 162 15.74 -13.75 -6.26
N THR A 163 16.18 -14.37 -5.19
CA THR A 163 15.66 -15.67 -4.74
C THR A 163 15.42 -15.67 -3.24
N PRO A 164 14.46 -16.46 -2.74
CA PRO A 164 14.27 -16.63 -1.30
C PRO A 164 15.50 -17.27 -0.65
N ALA A 165 16.04 -16.68 0.41
CA ALA A 165 17.12 -17.26 1.22
C ALA A 165 16.63 -17.80 2.57
N GLY A 166 15.33 -17.97 2.74
CA GLY A 166 14.70 -18.48 3.93
C GLY A 166 13.23 -18.07 4.04
N ARG A 167 12.56 -18.52 5.09
CA ARG A 167 11.14 -18.19 5.30
C ARG A 167 11.01 -16.74 5.82
N PRO A 168 10.09 -15.95 5.24
CA PRO A 168 9.72 -14.65 5.80
C PRO A 168 9.09 -14.81 7.19
N SER A 169 9.27 -13.80 8.05
CA SER A 169 8.53 -13.70 9.30
C SER A 169 7.64 -12.45 9.29
N TYR A 170 6.42 -12.60 9.78
CA TYR A 170 5.38 -11.57 9.66
C TYR A 170 5.00 -10.97 11.02
N LEU A 171 4.46 -9.77 10.97
CA LEU A 171 3.80 -9.15 12.10
C LEU A 171 2.44 -9.84 12.34
N ARG A 172 2.15 -10.17 13.58
CA ARG A 172 0.81 -10.61 13.97
C ARG A 172 -0.09 -9.39 14.15
N SER A 173 -0.84 -9.04 13.13
CA SER A 173 -1.72 -7.89 13.11
C SER A 173 -2.91 -8.14 12.18
N ASN A 174 -4.06 -7.59 12.52
CA ASN A 174 -5.25 -7.51 11.65
C ASN A 174 -5.37 -6.14 10.96
N PHE A 175 -4.49 -5.21 11.28
CA PHE A 175 -4.47 -3.86 10.73
C PHE A 175 -3.43 -3.74 9.60
N GLN A 176 -2.18 -4.16 9.84
CA GLN A 176 -1.11 -4.06 8.87
C GLN A 176 -0.55 -5.43 8.49
N ARG A 177 -0.34 -5.66 7.20
CA ARG A 177 0.40 -6.80 6.68
C ARG A 177 1.90 -6.49 6.75
N GLY A 178 2.48 -6.64 7.94
CA GLY A 178 3.85 -6.30 8.25
C GLY A 178 4.82 -7.44 8.02
N VAL A 179 6.01 -7.13 7.49
CA VAL A 179 7.13 -8.04 7.34
C VAL A 179 8.20 -7.70 8.36
N LYS A 180 8.52 -8.62 9.28
CA LYS A 180 9.58 -8.45 10.30
C LYS A 180 10.96 -8.81 9.73
N ARG A 181 11.03 -9.86 8.91
CA ARG A 181 12.25 -10.35 8.31
C ARG A 181 11.94 -10.99 6.97
N LEU A 182 12.75 -10.67 5.98
CA LEU A 182 12.69 -11.24 4.63
C LEU A 182 14.11 -11.60 4.20
N PRO A 183 14.54 -12.86 4.38
CA PRO A 183 15.83 -13.33 3.87
C PRO A 183 15.79 -13.44 2.35
N ILE A 184 16.71 -12.74 1.68
CA ILE A 184 16.82 -12.71 0.22
C ILE A 184 18.27 -12.99 -0.16
N ALA A 185 18.46 -13.79 -1.20
CA ALA A 185 19.70 -13.91 -1.93
C ALA A 185 19.58 -13.22 -3.29
N TRP A 186 20.67 -12.73 -3.80
CA TRP A 186 20.75 -12.13 -5.14
C TRP A 186 22.07 -12.51 -5.82
N THR A 187 22.05 -12.51 -7.14
CA THR A 187 23.25 -12.56 -7.97
C THR A 187 23.43 -11.23 -8.69
N ALA A 188 24.67 -10.80 -8.86
CA ALA A 188 25.00 -9.58 -9.61
C ALA A 188 24.83 -9.80 -11.13
#